data_0879d1a48923b00c36b6b30192354411
#
_entry.id   0879d1a48923b00c36b6b30192354411
#
_cell.length_a   1.000
_cell.length_b   1.000
_cell.length_c   1.000
_cell.angle_alpha   90.00
_cell.angle_beta   90.00
_cell.angle_gamma   90.00
#
_symmetry.space_group_name_H-M   'P 1'
#
loop_
_entity.id
_entity.type
_entity.pdbx_description
1 polymer ?
#
loop_
_entity_poly.entity_id
_entity_poly.type
_entity_poly.pdbx_seq_one_letter_code
_entity_poly.pdbx_strand_id
1 'polypeptide(L)'
;DFQEFITDYCWHQVWDKKHLSNKQKSFNNLCILASTNKWPEFKLHLNGAINNGCNFYELKELFLQIAVYCGVPTGVECFKHAEEFFKLSDIDINEEMS
;
A
#
# COMPACT_ATOMS: atom_id res chain seq x y z
N ASP A 1 6.14 27.02 -0.38
CA ASP A 1 6.32 26.43 -1.69
C ASP A 1 5.46 25.18 -1.86
N PHE A 2 5.59 24.51 -2.99
CA PHE A 2 4.78 23.34 -3.29
C PHE A 2 5.05 22.18 -2.32
N GLN A 3 6.31 21.98 -1.96
CA GLN A 3 6.68 20.91 -1.01
C GLN A 3 6.09 21.15 0.37
N GLU A 4 6.11 22.38 0.85
CA GLU A 4 5.49 22.74 2.12
C GLU A 4 3.98 22.49 2.08
N PHE A 5 3.35 22.89 0.99
CA PHE A 5 1.91 22.67 0.79
C PHE A 5 1.57 21.18 0.85
N ILE A 6 2.31 20.34 0.13
CA ILE A 6 2.07 18.91 0.10
C ILE A 6 2.30 18.29 1.49
N THR A 7 3.38 18.69 2.18
CA THR A 7 3.68 18.19 3.53
C THR A 7 2.55 18.54 4.49
N ASP A 8 2.11 19.78 4.49
CA ASP A 8 1.03 20.22 5.36
C ASP A 8 -0.27 19.47 5.03
N TYR A 9 -0.62 19.40 3.76
CA TYR A 9 -1.87 18.79 3.31
C TYR A 9 -1.91 17.29 3.65
N CYS A 10 -0.84 16.56 3.35
CA CYS A 10 -0.82 15.11 3.57
C CYS A 10 -0.60 14.76 5.03
N TRP A 11 0.41 15.35 5.67
CA TRP A 11 0.81 14.92 7.01
C TRP A 11 0.00 15.57 8.10
N HIS A 12 -0.19 16.87 8.06
CA HIS A 12 -0.91 17.58 9.13
C HIS A 12 -2.41 17.48 9.00
N GLN A 13 -2.95 17.43 7.79
CA GLN A 13 -4.39 17.39 7.58
C GLN A 13 -4.96 15.96 7.56
N VAL A 14 -4.16 14.98 7.21
CA VAL A 14 -4.62 13.59 7.06
C VAL A 14 -3.93 12.66 8.05
N TRP A 15 -2.61 12.52 7.96
CA TRP A 15 -1.91 11.51 8.76
C TRP A 15 -1.86 11.81 10.24
N ASP A 16 -1.96 13.07 10.64
CA ASP A 16 -2.01 13.45 12.07
C ASP A 16 -3.38 13.19 12.71
N LYS A 17 -4.42 12.96 11.92
CA LYS A 17 -5.73 12.59 12.46
C LYS A 17 -5.64 11.17 13.04
N LYS A 18 -6.38 10.91 14.14
CA LYS A 18 -6.20 9.68 14.91
C LYS A 18 -7.41 8.75 14.96
N HIS A 19 -8.52 9.10 14.32
CA HIS A 19 -9.70 8.23 14.30
C HIS A 19 -9.45 6.97 13.47
N LEU A 20 -8.64 7.07 12.42
CA LEU A 20 -8.14 5.91 11.69
C LEU A 20 -6.67 5.71 12.07
N SER A 21 -6.28 4.48 12.33
CA SER A 21 -4.88 4.18 12.63
C SER A 21 -4.00 4.37 11.40
N ASN A 22 -2.71 4.53 11.59
CA ASN A 22 -1.77 4.60 10.48
C ASN A 22 -1.82 3.33 9.62
N LYS A 23 -2.02 2.18 10.25
CA LYS A 23 -2.17 0.91 9.55
C LYS A 23 -3.41 0.93 8.64
N GLN A 24 -4.55 1.41 9.14
CA GLN A 24 -5.77 1.52 8.35
C GLN A 24 -5.60 2.49 7.19
N LYS A 25 -4.95 3.63 7.43
CA LYS A 25 -4.65 4.61 6.38
C LYS A 25 -3.74 4.01 5.30
N SER A 26 -2.79 3.16 5.70
CA SER A 26 -1.90 2.47 4.75
C SER A 26 -2.70 1.52 3.85
N PHE A 27 -3.62 0.73 4.41
CA PHE A 27 -4.49 -0.13 3.61
C PHE A 27 -5.33 0.68 2.63
N ASN A 28 -5.95 1.76 3.11
CA ASN A 28 -6.78 2.62 2.26
C ASN A 28 -5.96 3.20 1.12
N ASN A 29 -4.74 3.63 1.44
CA ASN A 29 -3.85 4.25 0.45
C ASN A 29 -3.46 3.26 -0.65
N LEU A 30 -3.12 2.04 -0.27
CA LEU A 30 -2.79 1.00 -1.25
C LEU A 30 -3.98 0.72 -2.17
N CYS A 31 -5.20 0.66 -1.63
CA CYS A 31 -6.41 0.47 -2.43
C CYS A 31 -6.63 1.61 -3.41
N ILE A 32 -6.49 2.84 -2.95
CA ILE A 32 -6.67 4.02 -3.80
C ILE A 32 -5.65 4.04 -4.93
N LEU A 33 -4.39 3.79 -4.60
CA LEU A 33 -3.31 3.82 -5.59
C LEU A 33 -3.44 2.69 -6.60
N ALA A 34 -3.82 1.49 -6.16
CA ALA A 34 -4.05 0.37 -7.06
C ALA A 34 -5.23 0.65 -8.00
N SER A 35 -6.35 1.14 -7.45
CA SER A 35 -7.56 1.39 -8.23
C SER A 35 -7.38 2.50 -9.27
N THR A 36 -6.43 3.41 -9.04
CA THR A 36 -6.12 4.51 -9.95
C THR A 36 -4.88 4.26 -10.79
N ASN A 37 -4.35 3.04 -10.77
CA ASN A 37 -3.18 2.62 -11.56
C ASN A 37 -1.91 3.45 -11.28
N LYS A 38 -1.73 3.86 -10.03
CA LYS A 38 -0.56 4.64 -9.62
C LYS A 38 0.49 3.71 -9.03
N TRP A 39 1.09 2.89 -9.88
CA TRP A 39 1.96 1.79 -9.45
C TRP A 39 3.30 2.23 -8.87
N PRO A 40 3.98 3.27 -9.38
CA PRO A 40 5.19 3.76 -8.70
C PRO A 40 4.91 4.20 -7.26
N GLU A 41 3.83 4.92 -7.04
CA GLU A 41 3.41 5.35 -5.71
C GLU A 41 2.97 4.16 -4.85
N PHE A 42 2.27 3.19 -5.45
CA PHE A 42 1.87 1.96 -4.77
C PHE A 42 3.10 1.25 -4.17
N LYS A 43 4.17 1.11 -4.95
CA LYS A 43 5.39 0.46 -4.49
C LYS A 43 6.02 1.21 -3.32
N LEU A 44 6.06 2.53 -3.38
CA LEU A 44 6.60 3.34 -2.28
C LEU A 44 5.77 3.17 -1.01
N HIS A 45 4.45 3.11 -1.14
CA HIS A 45 3.54 2.97 -0.01
C HIS A 45 3.51 1.55 0.57
N LEU A 46 4.00 0.55 -0.15
CA LEU A 46 4.19 -0.80 0.42
C LEU A 46 5.16 -0.76 1.60
N ASN A 47 6.27 -0.03 1.44
CA ASN A 47 7.23 0.12 2.53
C ASN A 47 6.60 0.83 3.73
N GLY A 48 5.86 1.89 3.47
CA GLY A 48 5.14 2.61 4.52
C GLY A 48 4.13 1.71 5.25
N ALA A 49 3.44 0.85 4.50
CA ALA A 49 2.48 -0.08 5.07
C ALA A 49 3.15 -1.06 6.03
N ILE A 50 4.29 -1.63 5.65
CA ILE A 50 5.06 -2.52 6.51
C ILE A 50 5.51 -1.77 7.77
N ASN A 51 6.01 -0.55 7.62
CA ASN A 51 6.44 0.26 8.75
C ASN A 51 5.29 0.61 9.69
N ASN A 52 4.08 0.67 9.18
CA ASN A 52 2.87 0.95 9.98
C ASN A 52 2.20 -0.31 10.52
N GLY A 53 2.87 -1.45 10.42
CA GLY A 53 2.41 -2.69 11.06
C GLY A 53 1.61 -3.63 10.18
N CYS A 54 1.51 -3.37 8.88
CA CYS A 54 0.88 -4.31 7.96
C CYS A 54 1.79 -5.51 7.74
N ASN A 55 1.25 -6.72 7.85
CA ASN A 55 2.04 -7.91 7.57
C ASN A 55 1.65 -8.49 6.20
N PHE A 56 2.44 -9.49 5.75
CA PHE A 56 2.24 -10.05 4.41
C PHE A 56 0.89 -10.76 4.27
N TYR A 57 0.39 -11.37 5.33
CA TYR A 57 -0.92 -12.03 5.29
C TYR A 57 -2.03 -11.00 5.08
N GLU A 58 -1.93 -9.87 5.76
CA GLU A 58 -2.88 -8.77 5.61
C GLU A 58 -2.82 -8.16 4.22
N LEU A 59 -1.62 -7.98 3.68
CA LEU A 59 -1.46 -7.45 2.32
C LEU A 59 -2.03 -8.39 1.28
N LYS A 60 -1.79 -9.70 1.44
CA LYS A 60 -2.36 -10.71 0.54
C LYS A 60 -3.88 -10.66 0.54
N GLU A 61 -4.48 -10.60 1.71
CA GLU A 61 -5.93 -10.51 1.85
C GLU A 61 -6.46 -9.22 1.22
N LEU A 62 -5.76 -8.12 1.43
CA LEU A 62 -6.11 -6.83 0.83
C LEU A 62 -6.11 -6.92 -0.70
N PHE A 63 -5.09 -7.53 -1.29
CA PHE A 63 -4.98 -7.65 -2.74
C PHE A 63 -6.09 -8.53 -3.32
N LEU A 64 -6.51 -9.56 -2.58
CA LEU A 64 -7.65 -10.38 -2.98
C LEU A 64 -8.94 -9.56 -2.96
N GLN A 65 -9.12 -8.72 -1.96
CA GLN A 65 -10.26 -7.82 -1.89
C GLN A 65 -10.25 -6.82 -3.05
N ILE A 66 -9.10 -6.26 -3.36
CA ILE A 66 -8.93 -5.36 -4.51
C ILE A 66 -9.32 -6.09 -5.82
N ALA A 67 -8.92 -7.36 -5.96
CA ALA A 67 -9.28 -8.14 -7.15
C ALA A 67 -10.80 -8.27 -7.31
N VAL A 68 -11.51 -8.44 -6.19
CA VAL A 68 -12.98 -8.59 -6.21
C VAL A 68 -13.65 -7.27 -6.62
N TYR A 69 -13.22 -6.16 -6.04
CA TYR A 69 -13.91 -4.89 -6.21
C TYR A 69 -13.38 -4.02 -7.34
N CYS A 70 -12.11 -4.17 -7.70
CA CYS A 70 -11.48 -3.39 -8.77
C CYS A 70 -11.20 -4.21 -10.03
N GLY A 71 -11.41 -5.52 -9.96
CA GLY A 71 -11.17 -6.43 -11.08
C GLY A 71 -9.91 -7.27 -10.88
N VAL A 72 -9.97 -8.51 -11.39
CA VAL A 72 -8.86 -9.47 -11.27
C VAL A 72 -7.54 -8.90 -11.83
N PRO A 73 -7.53 -8.22 -12.99
CA PRO A 73 -6.27 -7.66 -13.50
C PRO A 73 -5.60 -6.69 -12.54
N THR A 74 -6.37 -5.86 -11.84
CA THR A 74 -5.82 -4.95 -10.83
C THR A 74 -5.22 -5.73 -9.66
N GLY A 75 -5.89 -6.78 -9.20
CA GLY A 75 -5.36 -7.64 -8.15
C GLY A 75 -4.06 -8.32 -8.57
N VAL A 76 -3.98 -8.80 -9.80
CA VAL A 76 -2.75 -9.41 -10.35
C VAL A 76 -1.61 -8.39 -10.32
N GLU A 77 -1.89 -7.15 -10.70
CA GLU A 77 -0.88 -6.08 -10.67
C GLU A 77 -0.41 -5.80 -9.25
N CYS A 78 -1.31 -5.85 -8.25
CA CYS A 78 -0.92 -5.69 -6.84
C CYS A 78 0.13 -6.73 -6.44
N PHE A 79 -0.14 -8.01 -6.72
CA PHE A 79 0.79 -9.08 -6.39
C PHE A 79 2.11 -8.93 -7.15
N LYS A 80 2.04 -8.59 -8.43
CA LYS A 80 3.23 -8.42 -9.27
C LYS A 80 4.13 -7.32 -8.72
N HIS A 81 3.58 -6.15 -8.45
CA HIS A 81 4.36 -5.01 -7.96
C HIS A 81 4.86 -5.25 -6.54
N ALA A 82 4.08 -5.91 -5.70
CA ALA A 82 4.52 -6.25 -4.34
C ALA A 82 5.68 -7.24 -4.39
N GLU A 83 5.59 -8.26 -5.24
CA GLU A 83 6.66 -9.25 -5.41
C GLU A 83 7.94 -8.58 -5.87
N GLU A 84 7.87 -7.71 -6.88
CA GLU A 84 9.01 -6.95 -7.37
C GLU A 84 9.65 -6.10 -6.26
N PHE A 85 8.83 -5.38 -5.51
CA PHE A 85 9.30 -4.49 -4.45
C PHE A 85 10.02 -5.27 -3.35
N PHE A 86 9.41 -6.36 -2.86
CA PHE A 86 10.00 -7.13 -1.75
C PHE A 86 11.21 -7.92 -2.19
N LYS A 87 11.27 -8.32 -3.45
CA LYS A 87 12.43 -8.98 -4.02
C LYS A 87 13.64 -8.04 -4.06
N LEU A 88 13.41 -6.78 -4.46
CA LEU A 88 14.46 -5.76 -4.46
C LEU A 88 14.94 -5.44 -3.04
N SER A 89 14.09 -5.65 -2.04
CA SER A 89 14.39 -5.37 -0.64
C SER A 89 14.93 -6.61 0.09
N ASP A 90 15.27 -7.68 -0.63
CA ASP A 90 15.74 -8.95 -0.07
C ASP A 90 14.75 -9.63 0.86
N ILE A 91 13.45 -9.39 0.64
CA ILE A 91 12.39 -10.04 1.41
C ILE A 91 11.72 -11.08 0.51
N ASP A 92 11.66 -12.33 0.97
CA ASP A 92 10.96 -13.39 0.23
C ASP A 92 9.49 -13.38 0.63
N ILE A 93 8.67 -12.69 -0.17
CA ILE A 93 7.25 -12.56 0.07
C ILE A 93 6.53 -13.91 -0.03
N ASN A 94 6.99 -14.80 -0.88
CA ASN A 94 6.38 -16.13 -1.02
C ASN A 94 6.58 -16.97 0.23
N GLU A 95 7.78 -16.92 0.81
CA GLU A 95 8.09 -17.60 2.06
C GLU A 95 7.29 -17.01 3.22
N GLU A 96 7.23 -15.69 3.30
CA GLU A 96 6.52 -14.99 4.36
C GLU A 96 5.00 -15.20 4.28
N MET A 97 4.47 -15.42 3.08
CA MET A 97 3.04 -15.60 2.85
C MET A 97 2.58 -17.07 2.80
N SER A 98 3.49 -17.99 2.85
CA SER A 98 3.14 -19.42 2.75
C SER A 98 2.70 -20.08 4.07
#